data_71d95a8be26c12d1ba100529f314afd9
#
_entry.id   71d95a8be26c12d1ba100529f314afd9
#
_cell.length_a   1.000
_cell.length_b   1.000
_cell.length_c   1.000
_cell.angle_alpha   90.00
_cell.angle_beta   90.00
_cell.angle_gamma   90.00
#
_symmetry.space_group_name_H-M   'P 1'
#
loop_
_entity.id
_entity.type
_entity.pdbx_description
1 polymer ?
#
loop_
_entity_poly.entity_id
_entity_poly.type
_entity_poly.pdbx_seq_one_letter_code
_entity_poly.pdbx_strand_id
1 'polypeptide(L)'
;MSIQLPRSAIIVLDRLTSEGPLTPKAISSRVDLAPRTVSFALKKLMGQSLCKKIPNLSDMRQPLYAADMERAKALRSRFEHVFRQVLV
;
A
#
# COMPACT_ATOMS: atom_id res chain seq x y z
N MET A 1 10.96 10.34 15.67
CA MET A 1 11.14 9.18 14.79
C MET A 1 10.69 9.50 13.38
N SER A 2 11.44 9.06 12.40
CA SER A 2 11.07 9.25 11.01
C SER A 2 10.28 8.05 10.49
N ILE A 3 9.45 8.30 9.50
CA ILE A 3 8.72 7.23 8.83
C ILE A 3 9.69 6.48 7.91
N GLN A 4 9.66 5.14 7.97
CA GLN A 4 10.57 4.28 7.22
C GLN A 4 9.92 3.76 5.93
N LEU A 5 9.19 4.64 5.24
CA LEU A 5 8.51 4.28 4.01
C LEU A 5 8.85 5.25 2.88
N PRO A 6 9.14 4.73 1.68
CA PRO A 6 9.27 5.60 0.52
C PRO A 6 7.92 6.21 0.15
N ARG A 7 7.96 7.30 -0.61
CA ARG A 7 6.75 7.98 -1.05
C ARG A 7 5.77 7.04 -1.77
N SER A 8 6.29 6.17 -2.63
CA SER A 8 5.45 5.21 -3.36
C SER A 8 4.69 4.27 -2.42
N ALA A 9 5.31 3.85 -1.31
CA ALA A 9 4.65 2.98 -0.35
C ALA A 9 3.49 3.69 0.36
N ILE A 10 3.65 4.97 0.65
CA ILE A 10 2.58 5.77 1.25
C ILE A 10 1.40 5.88 0.29
N ILE A 11 1.67 6.13 -0.99
CA ILE A 11 0.64 6.24 -2.02
C ILE A 11 -0.12 4.91 -2.17
N VAL A 12 0.62 3.80 -2.22
CA VAL A 12 0.01 2.46 -2.35
C VAL A 12 -0.81 2.12 -1.11
N LEU A 13 -0.27 2.40 0.08
CA LEU A 13 -0.99 2.14 1.32
C LEU A 13 -2.31 2.91 1.39
N ASP A 14 -2.28 4.17 1.01
CA ASP A 14 -3.49 5.00 0.98
C ASP A 14 -4.54 4.38 0.07
N ARG A 15 -4.14 3.90 -1.10
CA ARG A 15 -5.07 3.30 -2.05
C ARG A 15 -5.65 2.00 -1.51
N LEU A 16 -4.83 1.17 -0.87
CA LEU A 16 -5.31 -0.07 -0.27
C LEU A 16 -6.29 0.17 0.87
N THR A 17 -6.08 1.23 1.65
CA THR A 17 -7.01 1.55 2.74
C THR A 17 -8.31 2.13 2.21
N SER A 18 -8.27 2.85 1.08
CA SER A 18 -9.45 3.48 0.50
C SER A 18 -10.33 2.50 -0.28
N GLU A 19 -9.72 1.62 -1.07
CA GLU A 19 -10.45 0.76 -1.99
C GLU A 19 -10.53 -0.70 -1.56
N GLY A 20 -9.75 -1.09 -0.55
CA GLY A 20 -9.69 -2.47 -0.11
C GLY A 20 -8.66 -3.29 -0.89
N PRO A 21 -8.76 -4.62 -0.84
CA PRO A 21 -7.76 -5.49 -1.48
C PRO A 21 -7.69 -5.28 -2.99
N LEU A 22 -6.47 -5.20 -3.52
CA LEU A 22 -6.23 -4.98 -4.94
C LEU A 22 -5.07 -5.87 -5.41
N THR A 23 -5.08 -6.23 -6.70
CA THR A 23 -3.92 -6.87 -7.33
C THR A 23 -2.86 -5.81 -7.62
N PRO A 24 -1.58 -6.19 -7.78
CA PRO A 24 -0.55 -5.23 -8.17
C PRO A 24 -0.87 -4.48 -9.46
N LYS A 25 -1.47 -5.17 -10.42
CA LYS A 25 -1.87 -4.57 -11.69
C LYS A 25 -2.93 -3.49 -11.47
N ALA A 26 -3.91 -3.77 -10.64
CA ALA A 26 -4.96 -2.79 -10.31
C ALA A 26 -4.38 -1.60 -9.58
N ILE A 27 -3.46 -1.83 -8.64
CA ILE A 27 -2.79 -0.75 -7.93
C ILE A 27 -2.04 0.16 -8.91
N SER A 28 -1.23 -0.43 -9.78
CA SER A 28 -0.46 0.32 -10.77
C SER A 28 -1.36 1.21 -11.64
N SER A 29 -2.52 0.69 -11.99
CA SER A 29 -3.52 1.41 -12.79
C SER A 29 -4.12 2.59 -12.02
N ARG A 30 -4.32 2.43 -10.71
CA ARG A 30 -4.97 3.46 -9.88
C ARG A 30 -4.04 4.58 -9.45
N VAL A 31 -2.77 4.28 -9.23
CA VAL A 31 -1.85 5.24 -8.60
C VAL A 31 -0.85 5.86 -9.57
N ASP A 32 -0.92 5.51 -10.82
CA ASP A 32 -0.02 6.04 -11.85
C ASP A 32 1.46 5.81 -11.50
N LEU A 33 1.76 4.62 -11.03
CA LEU A 33 3.12 4.18 -10.74
C LEU A 33 3.45 2.97 -11.60
N ALA A 34 4.72 2.87 -12.02
CA ALA A 34 5.16 1.72 -12.80
C ALA A 34 5.00 0.43 -11.98
N PRO A 35 4.73 -0.71 -12.64
CA PRO A 35 4.58 -1.98 -11.92
C PRO A 35 5.76 -2.33 -11.03
N ARG A 36 6.98 -2.02 -11.45
CA ARG A 36 8.18 -2.25 -10.65
C ARG A 36 8.14 -1.44 -9.36
N THR A 37 7.71 -0.19 -9.44
CA THR A 37 7.59 0.69 -8.28
C THR A 37 6.52 0.19 -7.33
N VAL A 38 5.39 -0.29 -7.86
CA VAL A 38 4.32 -0.88 -7.04
C VAL A 38 4.82 -2.11 -6.29
N SER A 39 5.56 -3.00 -6.98
CA SER A 39 6.13 -4.19 -6.35
C SER A 39 7.09 -3.82 -5.23
N PHE A 40 7.93 -2.83 -5.44
CA PHE A 40 8.85 -2.33 -4.44
C PHE A 40 8.10 -1.77 -3.22
N ALA A 41 7.07 -0.97 -3.48
CA ALA A 41 6.25 -0.38 -2.42
C ALA A 41 5.56 -1.47 -1.58
N LEU A 42 4.99 -2.48 -2.24
CA LEU A 42 4.33 -3.59 -1.55
C LEU A 42 5.30 -4.36 -0.67
N LYS A 43 6.52 -4.59 -1.14
CA LYS A 43 7.56 -5.25 -0.34
C LYS A 43 7.86 -4.46 0.93
N LYS A 44 7.98 -3.15 0.80
CA LYS A 44 8.24 -2.28 1.95
C LYS A 44 7.09 -2.32 2.96
N LEU A 45 5.87 -2.27 2.46
CA LEU A 45 4.68 -2.35 3.32
C LEU A 45 4.58 -3.69 4.04
N MET A 46 4.84 -4.79 3.33
CA MET A 46 4.83 -6.12 3.93
C MET A 46 5.91 -6.26 4.99
N GLY A 47 7.09 -5.70 4.73
CA GLY A 47 8.20 -5.73 5.67
C GLY A 47 7.89 -5.05 7.00
N GLN A 48 6.95 -4.12 7.01
CA GLN A 48 6.53 -3.42 8.22
C GLN A 48 5.15 -3.87 8.71
N SER A 49 4.66 -4.97 8.18
CA SER A 49 3.35 -5.55 8.54
C SER A 49 2.18 -4.59 8.31
N LEU A 50 2.33 -3.70 7.32
CA LEU A 50 1.29 -2.74 6.97
C LEU A 50 0.35 -3.28 5.91
N CYS A 51 0.74 -4.32 5.20
CA CYS A 51 -0.15 -5.02 4.29
C CYS A 51 0.18 -6.51 4.27
N LYS A 52 -0.73 -7.30 3.73
CA LYS A 52 -0.58 -8.74 3.62
C LYS A 52 -1.06 -9.21 2.26
N LYS A 53 -0.53 -10.35 1.83
CA LYS A 53 -0.93 -11.00 0.59
C LYS A 53 -2.10 -11.93 0.89
N ILE A 54 -3.12 -11.88 0.04
CA ILE A 54 -4.32 -12.71 0.17
C ILE A 54 -4.51 -13.51 -1.12
N PRO A 55 -4.90 -14.79 -1.02
CA PRO A 55 -5.20 -15.57 -2.23
C PRO A 55 -6.34 -14.92 -3.02
N ASN A 56 -6.17 -14.82 -4.32
CA ASN A 56 -7.20 -14.33 -5.22
C ASN A 56 -7.91 -15.54 -5.84
N LEU A 57 -9.08 -15.83 -5.33
CA LEU A 57 -9.83 -17.03 -5.78
C LEU A 57 -10.32 -16.92 -7.21
N SER A 58 -10.42 -15.70 -7.74
CA SER A 58 -10.81 -15.48 -9.13
C SER A 58 -9.67 -15.75 -10.09
N ASP A 59 -8.43 -15.49 -9.67
CA ASP A 59 -7.23 -15.74 -10.47
C ASP A 59 -6.05 -15.98 -9.54
N MET A 60 -5.74 -17.24 -9.32
CA MET A 60 -4.67 -17.64 -8.37
C MET A 60 -3.28 -17.17 -8.79
N ARG A 61 -3.11 -16.74 -10.04
CA ARG A 61 -1.83 -16.22 -10.51
C ARG A 61 -1.59 -14.77 -10.11
N GLN A 62 -2.64 -14.07 -9.67
CA GLN A 62 -2.56 -12.66 -9.28
C GLN A 62 -3.06 -12.49 -7.85
N PRO A 63 -2.15 -12.53 -6.86
CA PRO A 63 -2.58 -12.37 -5.48
C PRO A 63 -3.15 -10.97 -5.23
N LEU A 64 -4.01 -10.88 -4.24
CA LEU A 64 -4.51 -9.60 -3.74
C LEU A 64 -3.61 -9.14 -2.61
N TYR A 65 -3.49 -7.83 -2.46
CA TYR A 65 -2.81 -7.23 -1.32
C TYR A 65 -3.82 -6.39 -0.56
N ALA A 66 -3.83 -6.52 0.75
CA ALA A 66 -4.76 -5.79 1.61
C ALA A 66 -3.99 -5.07 2.71
N ALA A 67 -4.40 -3.86 3.03
CA ALA A 67 -3.79 -3.11 4.12
C ALA A 67 -4.25 -3.69 5.47
N ASP A 68 -3.33 -3.67 6.44
CA ASP A 68 -3.71 -3.86 7.83
C ASP A 68 -4.31 -2.53 8.28
N MET A 69 -5.63 -2.48 8.36
CA MET A 69 -6.35 -1.22 8.57
C MET A 69 -5.99 -0.55 9.89
N GLU A 70 -5.82 -1.33 10.95
CA GLU A 70 -5.48 -0.76 12.24
C GLU A 70 -4.07 -0.17 12.25
N ARG A 71 -3.10 -0.91 11.70
CA ARG A 71 -1.72 -0.43 11.63
C ARG A 71 -1.58 0.76 10.69
N ALA A 72 -2.28 0.72 9.56
CA ALA A 72 -2.26 1.82 8.60
C ALA A 72 -2.86 3.08 9.21
N LYS A 73 -3.97 2.94 9.91
CA LYS A 73 -4.64 4.06 10.57
C LYS A 73 -3.76 4.67 11.67
N ALA A 74 -3.13 3.82 12.47
CA ALA A 74 -2.23 4.27 13.53
C ALA A 74 -1.02 5.01 12.94
N LEU A 75 -0.45 4.48 11.87
CA LEU A 75 0.68 5.11 11.21
C LEU A 75 0.29 6.47 10.62
N ARG A 76 -0.85 6.55 9.96
CA ARG A 76 -1.34 7.78 9.36
C ARG A 76 -1.60 8.84 10.42
N SER A 77 -2.20 8.46 11.54
CA SER A 77 -2.45 9.37 12.65
C SER A 77 -1.15 9.92 13.21
N ARG A 78 -0.15 9.07 13.36
CA ARG A 78 1.15 9.43 13.92
C ARG A 78 1.97 10.32 13.00
N PHE A 79 1.85 10.12 11.67
CA PHE A 79 2.62 10.85 10.67
C PHE A 79 1.71 11.60 9.71
N GLU A 80 0.63 12.16 10.22
CA GLU A 80 -0.41 12.77 9.39
C GLU A 80 0.12 13.82 8.42
N HIS A 81 1.03 14.69 8.88
CA HIS A 81 1.52 15.74 7.99
C HIS A 81 2.38 15.17 6.85
N VAL A 82 3.10 14.06 7.09
CA VAL A 82 3.89 13.40 6.04
C VAL A 82 2.94 12.84 4.98
N PHE A 83 1.90 12.15 5.41
CA PHE A 83 0.88 11.60 4.50
C PHE A 83 0.22 12.71 3.70
N ARG A 84 -0.11 13.81 4.36
CA ARG A 84 -0.75 14.95 3.71
C ARG A 84 0.14 15.55 2.63
N GLN A 85 1.44 15.66 2.88
CA GLN A 85 2.37 16.18 1.89
C GLN A 85 2.53 15.25 0.68
N VAL A 86 2.49 13.94 0.91
CA VAL A 86 2.68 12.96 -0.16
C VAL A 86 1.42 12.82 -1.00
N LEU A 87 0.24 12.85 -0.37
CA LEU A 87 -1.03 12.55 -1.02
C LEU A 87 -1.76 13.74 -1.64
N VAL A 88 -1.27 14.94 -1.38
CA VAL A 88 -1.88 16.17 -1.95
C VAL A 88 -1.38 16.42 -3.37
#